data_83b778233631005dfbc845b65080e6e8
#
_entry.id   83b778233631005dfbc845b65080e6e8
#
_cell.length_a   1.000
_cell.length_b   1.000
_cell.length_c   1.000
_cell.angle_alpha   90.00
_cell.angle_beta   90.00
_cell.angle_gamma   90.00
#
_symmetry.space_group_name_H-M   'P 1'
#
loop_
_entity.id
_entity.type
_entity.pdbx_description
1 polymer ?
#
loop_
_entity_poly.entity_id
_entity_poly.type
_entity_poly.pdbx_seq_one_letter_code
_entity_poly.pdbx_strand_id
1 'polypeptide(L)'
;MFVKSALVKKEKCFTVKPEDTMEKGLELLEKHSIDALPVVDGDKFQGIFTWYHAYRAFFYSDAKKDDFIRSTKVKDIMVNQDVYLNIDDVYEKALVELRDFPIIAVVDEGKFAGIVTRFDLVNQLQSAFGMQQSGFRITFTSVESEGRIGRLGEIIEKYKESVVSLVTFDETDKVVRRIVLKVKKKNNIDKFTKELEKSGFRILDITED
;
A
#
# COMPACT_ATOMS: atom_id res chain seq x y z
N MET A 1 3.67 11.28 -0.04
CA MET A 1 2.24 11.40 0.39
C MET A 1 2.19 11.21 1.90
N PHE A 2 1.21 11.75 2.61
CA PHE A 2 1.10 11.58 4.07
C PHE A 2 0.04 10.54 4.43
N VAL A 3 0.25 9.84 5.54
CA VAL A 3 -0.66 8.82 6.07
C VAL A 3 -2.10 9.35 6.19
N LYS A 4 -2.28 10.60 6.63
CA LYS A 4 -3.60 11.24 6.73
C LYS A 4 -4.44 11.25 5.45
N SER A 5 -3.79 11.15 4.28
CA SER A 5 -4.49 11.15 2.97
C SER A 5 -5.18 9.82 2.66
N ALA A 6 -4.74 8.72 3.30
CA ALA A 6 -5.30 7.37 3.12
C ALA A 6 -5.90 6.81 4.41
N LEU A 7 -6.07 7.65 5.43
CA LEU A 7 -6.57 7.26 6.73
C LEU A 7 -8.06 6.88 6.66
N VAL A 8 -8.37 5.67 7.04
CA VAL A 8 -9.73 5.28 7.46
C VAL A 8 -9.90 5.76 8.90
N LYS A 9 -10.66 6.82 9.09
CA LYS A 9 -10.85 7.46 10.41
C LYS A 9 -11.47 6.50 11.42
N LYS A 10 -11.15 6.67 12.70
CA LYS A 10 -11.60 5.81 13.82
C LYS A 10 -13.12 5.61 13.86
N GLU A 11 -13.91 6.62 13.47
CA GLU A 11 -15.37 6.54 13.46
C GLU A 11 -15.92 5.53 12.42
N LYS A 12 -15.09 5.15 11.45
CA LYS A 12 -15.41 4.15 10.43
C LYS A 12 -14.74 2.79 10.69
N CYS A 13 -13.94 2.68 11.76
CA CYS A 13 -13.25 1.45 12.10
C CYS A 13 -14.11 0.59 13.02
N PHE A 14 -14.15 -0.71 12.73
CA PHE A 14 -14.61 -1.69 13.73
C PHE A 14 -13.44 -2.01 14.64
N THR A 15 -13.67 -2.03 15.94
CA THR A 15 -12.64 -2.24 16.97
C THR A 15 -13.10 -3.25 17.99
N VAL A 16 -12.15 -3.86 18.68
CA VAL A 16 -12.36 -4.69 19.87
C VAL A 16 -11.56 -4.13 21.04
N LYS A 17 -11.99 -4.48 22.25
CA LYS A 17 -11.27 -4.14 23.48
C LYS A 17 -10.35 -5.29 23.89
N PRO A 18 -9.27 -5.03 24.65
CA PRO A 18 -8.39 -6.09 25.18
C PRO A 18 -9.15 -7.15 25.98
N GLU A 19 -10.16 -6.75 26.74
CA GLU A 19 -10.96 -7.64 27.60
C GLU A 19 -12.13 -8.34 26.88
N ASP A 20 -12.39 -8.04 25.62
CA ASP A 20 -13.36 -8.76 24.81
C ASP A 20 -12.92 -10.22 24.62
N THR A 21 -13.88 -11.13 24.41
CA THR A 21 -13.59 -12.51 24.11
C THR A 21 -13.12 -12.69 22.67
N MET A 22 -12.35 -13.72 22.41
CA MET A 22 -11.98 -14.13 21.06
C MET A 22 -13.23 -14.37 20.21
N GLU A 23 -14.29 -14.99 20.76
CA GLU A 23 -15.59 -15.20 20.10
C GLU A 23 -16.12 -13.88 19.50
N LYS A 24 -16.21 -12.83 20.33
CA LYS A 24 -16.68 -11.50 19.88
C LYS A 24 -15.81 -10.92 18.76
N GLY A 25 -14.49 -11.09 18.87
CA GLY A 25 -13.56 -10.65 17.81
C GLY A 25 -13.81 -11.37 16.49
N LEU A 26 -13.96 -12.69 16.54
CA LEU A 26 -14.23 -13.52 15.36
C LEU A 26 -15.60 -13.20 14.73
N GLU A 27 -16.64 -12.99 15.54
CA GLU A 27 -17.97 -12.57 15.06
C GLU A 27 -17.91 -11.23 14.30
N LEU A 28 -17.13 -10.25 14.80
CA LEU A 28 -16.97 -8.97 14.14
C LEU A 28 -16.22 -9.09 12.80
N LEU A 29 -15.16 -9.90 12.76
CA LEU A 29 -14.41 -10.18 11.54
C LEU A 29 -15.33 -10.81 10.47
N GLU A 30 -16.11 -11.82 10.86
CA GLU A 30 -17.04 -12.52 9.97
C GLU A 30 -18.17 -11.60 9.49
N LYS A 31 -18.85 -10.93 10.41
CA LYS A 31 -19.96 -10.03 10.11
C LYS A 31 -19.62 -8.94 9.11
N HIS A 32 -18.38 -8.41 9.18
CA HIS A 32 -17.93 -7.31 8.34
C HIS A 32 -17.05 -7.76 7.17
N SER A 33 -16.79 -9.08 7.04
CA SER A 33 -15.93 -9.67 6.00
C SER A 33 -14.54 -8.99 5.95
N ILE A 34 -13.91 -8.84 7.12
CA ILE A 34 -12.59 -8.22 7.28
C ILE A 34 -11.62 -9.18 7.96
N ASP A 35 -10.31 -8.98 7.73
CA ASP A 35 -9.27 -9.90 8.18
C ASP A 35 -8.63 -9.52 9.52
N ALA A 36 -8.80 -8.27 9.94
CA ALA A 36 -8.19 -7.76 11.15
C ALA A 36 -9.01 -6.64 11.80
N LEU A 37 -8.88 -6.52 13.12
CA LEU A 37 -9.47 -5.47 13.94
C LEU A 37 -8.38 -4.78 14.76
N PRO A 38 -8.33 -3.44 14.83
CA PRO A 38 -7.55 -2.76 15.84
C PRO A 38 -8.14 -3.03 17.22
N VAL A 39 -7.26 -3.33 18.17
CA VAL A 39 -7.58 -3.47 19.59
C VAL A 39 -7.38 -2.12 20.25
N VAL A 40 -8.44 -1.56 20.84
CA VAL A 40 -8.43 -0.21 21.39
C VAL A 40 -9.03 -0.20 22.78
N ASP A 41 -8.32 0.43 23.73
CA ASP A 41 -8.82 0.65 25.09
C ASP A 41 -8.97 2.16 25.35
N GLY A 42 -10.21 2.60 25.50
CA GLY A 42 -10.54 4.03 25.48
C GLY A 42 -10.13 4.66 24.15
N ASP A 43 -9.15 5.56 24.18
CA ASP A 43 -8.55 6.20 23.00
C ASP A 43 -7.17 5.61 22.63
N LYS A 44 -6.69 4.59 23.34
CA LYS A 44 -5.34 4.05 23.16
C LYS A 44 -5.35 2.80 22.29
N PHE A 45 -4.50 2.78 21.26
CA PHE A 45 -4.20 1.58 20.51
C PHE A 45 -3.43 0.58 21.38
N GLN A 46 -3.82 -0.70 21.33
CA GLN A 46 -3.23 -1.77 22.14
C GLN A 46 -2.64 -2.90 21.27
N GLY A 47 -3.05 -3.02 20.01
CA GLY A 47 -2.59 -4.08 19.12
C GLY A 47 -3.58 -4.39 18.02
N ILE A 48 -3.34 -5.49 17.31
CA ILE A 48 -4.18 -5.97 16.21
C ILE A 48 -4.65 -7.38 16.50
N PHE A 49 -5.94 -7.64 16.32
CA PHE A 49 -6.56 -8.95 16.37
C PHE A 49 -6.84 -9.44 14.94
N THR A 50 -6.47 -10.68 14.61
CA THR A 50 -6.64 -11.24 13.27
C THR A 50 -7.15 -12.67 13.30
N TRP A 51 -7.79 -13.13 12.21
CA TRP A 51 -8.13 -14.54 12.00
C TRP A 51 -6.92 -15.46 12.19
N TYR A 52 -5.80 -15.11 11.55
CA TYR A 52 -4.60 -15.94 11.58
C TYR A 52 -4.12 -16.19 13.01
N HIS A 53 -3.99 -15.15 13.83
CA HIS A 53 -3.48 -15.29 15.20
C HIS A 53 -4.49 -16.00 16.12
N ALA A 54 -5.78 -15.75 15.90
CA ALA A 54 -6.84 -16.46 16.62
C ALA A 54 -6.82 -17.96 16.34
N TYR A 55 -6.79 -18.36 15.07
CA TYR A 55 -6.72 -19.78 14.72
C TYR A 55 -5.39 -20.42 15.11
N ARG A 56 -4.28 -19.71 14.96
CA ARG A 56 -2.98 -20.19 15.40
C ARG A 56 -2.95 -20.46 16.91
N ALA A 57 -3.48 -19.55 17.71
CA ALA A 57 -3.55 -19.75 19.16
C ALA A 57 -4.39 -20.98 19.53
N PHE A 58 -5.54 -21.14 18.87
CA PHE A 58 -6.37 -22.34 19.06
C PHE A 58 -5.66 -23.62 18.61
N PHE A 59 -4.99 -23.63 17.46
CA PHE A 59 -4.31 -24.82 16.92
C PHE A 59 -3.24 -25.38 17.85
N TYR A 60 -2.58 -24.51 18.63
CA TYR A 60 -1.59 -24.94 19.63
C TYR A 60 -2.16 -25.14 21.04
N SER A 61 -3.48 -25.11 21.19
CA SER A 61 -4.16 -25.38 22.46
C SER A 61 -4.69 -26.79 22.47
N ASP A 62 -4.77 -27.39 23.65
CA ASP A 62 -5.42 -28.71 23.89
C ASP A 62 -6.91 -28.54 24.23
N ALA A 63 -7.46 -27.34 24.18
CA ALA A 63 -8.82 -27.02 24.59
C ALA A 63 -9.84 -27.35 23.49
N LYS A 64 -11.08 -27.62 23.89
CA LYS A 64 -12.20 -27.67 22.94
C LYS A 64 -12.46 -26.28 22.33
N LYS A 65 -12.82 -26.26 21.05
CA LYS A 65 -12.99 -25.00 20.30
C LYS A 65 -13.90 -24.00 20.99
N ASP A 66 -15.10 -24.42 21.39
CA ASP A 66 -16.10 -23.53 21.97
C ASP A 66 -15.65 -22.96 23.33
N ASP A 67 -15.00 -23.79 24.14
CA ASP A 67 -14.48 -23.35 25.43
C ASP A 67 -13.32 -22.37 25.23
N PHE A 68 -12.42 -22.64 24.27
CA PHE A 68 -11.28 -21.80 23.96
C PHE A 68 -11.70 -20.41 23.49
N ILE A 69 -12.59 -20.32 22.48
CA ILE A 69 -12.99 -19.03 21.91
C ILE A 69 -13.77 -18.15 22.90
N ARG A 70 -14.51 -18.77 23.86
CA ARG A 70 -15.27 -18.05 24.88
C ARG A 70 -14.42 -17.61 26.07
N SER A 71 -13.42 -18.38 26.44
CA SER A 71 -12.59 -18.08 27.61
C SER A 71 -11.39 -17.20 27.28
N THR A 72 -10.83 -17.29 26.05
CA THR A 72 -9.65 -16.53 25.63
C THR A 72 -9.99 -15.06 25.39
N LYS A 73 -9.18 -14.17 25.93
CA LYS A 73 -9.32 -12.74 25.73
C LYS A 73 -8.53 -12.26 24.52
N VAL A 74 -9.00 -11.19 23.88
CA VAL A 74 -8.31 -10.54 22.75
C VAL A 74 -6.87 -10.17 23.12
N LYS A 75 -6.64 -9.66 24.32
CA LYS A 75 -5.29 -9.30 24.81
C LYS A 75 -4.28 -10.45 24.83
N ASP A 76 -4.77 -11.69 24.97
CA ASP A 76 -3.91 -12.87 25.09
C ASP A 76 -3.37 -13.33 23.71
N ILE A 77 -3.99 -12.84 22.62
CA ILE A 77 -3.68 -13.27 21.25
C ILE A 77 -3.46 -12.08 20.29
N MET A 78 -3.66 -10.85 20.72
CA MET A 78 -3.35 -9.66 19.90
C MET A 78 -1.85 -9.55 19.65
N VAL A 79 -1.50 -8.91 18.54
CA VAL A 79 -0.12 -8.71 18.10
C VAL A 79 0.12 -7.27 17.73
N ASN A 80 1.37 -6.90 17.40
CA ASN A 80 1.76 -5.58 16.93
C ASN A 80 1.36 -4.43 17.87
N GLN A 81 1.58 -4.61 19.17
CA GLN A 81 1.23 -3.65 20.22
C GLN A 81 1.97 -2.31 20.06
N ASP A 82 3.21 -2.35 19.58
CA ASP A 82 4.08 -1.20 19.40
C ASP A 82 4.26 -0.80 17.92
N VAL A 83 3.48 -1.41 17.00
CA VAL A 83 3.60 -1.17 15.56
C VAL A 83 2.42 -0.33 15.09
N TYR A 84 2.69 0.95 14.84
CA TYR A 84 1.71 1.92 14.34
C TYR A 84 2.41 3.02 13.56
N LEU A 85 1.66 3.77 12.79
CA LEU A 85 2.12 4.99 12.11
C LEU A 85 1.63 6.22 12.87
N ASN A 86 2.41 7.29 12.87
CA ASN A 86 1.91 8.60 13.27
C ASN A 86 1.17 9.25 12.09
N ILE A 87 0.18 10.07 12.39
CA ILE A 87 -0.67 10.70 11.37
C ILE A 87 0.11 11.53 10.34
N ASP A 88 1.23 12.13 10.75
CA ASP A 88 2.12 12.93 9.91
C ASP A 88 3.26 12.12 9.26
N ASP A 89 3.30 10.81 9.45
CA ASP A 89 4.28 9.95 8.79
C ASP A 89 4.08 9.96 7.27
N VAL A 90 5.17 9.69 6.55
CA VAL A 90 5.12 9.45 5.11
C VAL A 90 4.47 8.10 4.84
N TYR A 91 3.61 8.06 3.82
CA TYR A 91 2.80 6.88 3.51
C TYR A 91 3.64 5.65 3.14
N GLU A 92 4.84 5.88 2.62
CA GLU A 92 5.80 4.84 2.23
C GLU A 92 6.21 3.94 3.41
N LYS A 93 6.14 4.43 4.65
CA LYS A 93 6.36 3.60 5.85
C LYS A 93 5.32 2.47 5.96
N ALA A 94 4.09 2.71 5.50
CA ALA A 94 3.05 1.68 5.49
C ALA A 94 3.38 0.49 4.57
N LEU A 95 4.19 0.69 3.51
CA LEU A 95 4.59 -0.38 2.58
C LEU A 95 5.29 -1.54 3.30
N VAL A 96 6.12 -1.23 4.29
CA VAL A 96 6.88 -2.23 5.03
C VAL A 96 5.96 -3.03 5.94
N GLU A 97 5.14 -2.33 6.71
CA GLU A 97 4.29 -2.95 7.74
C GLU A 97 3.10 -3.72 7.14
N LEU A 98 2.49 -3.19 6.08
CA LEU A 98 1.37 -3.83 5.38
C LEU A 98 1.79 -5.02 4.51
N ARG A 99 3.09 -5.30 4.39
CA ARG A 99 3.56 -6.52 3.74
C ARG A 99 3.03 -7.77 4.45
N ASP A 100 3.09 -7.78 5.77
CA ASP A 100 2.79 -8.96 6.58
C ASP A 100 1.41 -8.87 7.27
N PHE A 101 0.84 -7.65 7.37
CA PHE A 101 -0.46 -7.41 8.02
C PHE A 101 -1.48 -6.75 7.09
N PRO A 102 -2.78 -7.05 7.22
CA PRO A 102 -3.82 -6.46 6.38
C PRO A 102 -4.11 -4.99 6.72
N ILE A 103 -3.83 -4.57 7.95
CA ILE A 103 -4.01 -3.21 8.45
C ILE A 103 -2.81 -2.76 9.28
N ILE A 104 -2.61 -1.44 9.38
CA ILE A 104 -1.74 -0.81 10.37
C ILE A 104 -2.51 0.31 11.06
N ALA A 105 -2.37 0.40 12.39
CA ALA A 105 -2.97 1.47 13.16
C ALA A 105 -2.30 2.82 12.89
N VAL A 106 -3.08 3.88 12.98
CA VAL A 106 -2.58 5.26 12.95
C VAL A 106 -2.89 5.94 14.28
N VAL A 107 -1.88 6.58 14.83
CA VAL A 107 -1.93 7.27 16.12
C VAL A 107 -1.67 8.75 15.91
N ASP A 108 -2.41 9.59 16.61
CA ASP A 108 -2.27 11.03 16.66
C ASP A 108 -2.19 11.48 18.11
N GLU A 109 -1.09 12.13 18.49
CA GLU A 109 -0.82 12.56 19.87
C GLU A 109 -1.05 11.43 20.92
N GLY A 110 -0.65 10.20 20.61
CA GLY A 110 -0.81 9.04 21.49
C GLY A 110 -2.21 8.43 21.51
N LYS A 111 -3.16 8.93 20.69
CA LYS A 111 -4.52 8.43 20.59
C LYS A 111 -4.73 7.70 19.27
N PHE A 112 -5.54 6.66 19.28
CA PHE A 112 -5.95 5.95 18.08
C PHE A 112 -6.77 6.88 17.17
N ALA A 113 -6.25 7.15 15.97
CA ALA A 113 -6.87 8.02 14.97
C ALA A 113 -7.61 7.22 13.88
N GLY A 114 -7.22 5.95 13.68
CA GLY A 114 -7.80 5.10 12.64
C GLY A 114 -6.81 4.06 12.12
N ILE A 115 -7.00 3.61 10.90
CA ILE A 115 -6.15 2.61 10.25
C ILE A 115 -5.81 3.01 8.82
N VAL A 116 -4.74 2.41 8.29
CA VAL A 116 -4.48 2.29 6.85
C VAL A 116 -4.57 0.81 6.50
N THR A 117 -5.21 0.48 5.40
CA THR A 117 -5.38 -0.90 4.95
C THR A 117 -4.44 -1.24 3.79
N ARG A 118 -4.14 -2.52 3.61
CA ARG A 118 -3.42 -3.02 2.43
C ARG A 118 -4.16 -2.68 1.12
N PHE A 119 -5.49 -2.67 1.16
CA PHE A 119 -6.32 -2.29 0.02
C PHE A 119 -6.08 -0.82 -0.39
N ASP A 120 -6.06 0.10 0.58
CA ASP A 120 -5.77 1.51 0.31
C ASP A 120 -4.38 1.71 -0.27
N LEU A 121 -3.39 0.93 0.23
CA LEU A 121 -2.03 0.95 -0.29
C LEU A 121 -1.98 0.54 -1.77
N VAL A 122 -2.64 -0.57 -2.12
CA VAL A 122 -2.71 -1.05 -3.51
C VAL A 122 -3.39 -0.02 -4.41
N ASN A 123 -4.49 0.59 -3.96
CA ASN A 123 -5.18 1.64 -4.71
C ASN A 123 -4.29 2.88 -4.97
N GLN A 124 -3.50 3.27 -3.98
CA GLN A 124 -2.55 4.36 -4.14
C GLN A 124 -1.45 4.04 -5.17
N LEU A 125 -0.91 2.83 -5.14
CA LEU A 125 0.04 2.35 -6.15
C LEU A 125 -0.59 2.32 -7.55
N GLN A 126 -1.81 1.81 -7.69
CA GLN A 126 -2.54 1.84 -8.95
C GLN A 126 -2.69 3.26 -9.49
N SER A 127 -3.02 4.21 -8.62
CA SER A 127 -3.11 5.63 -9.00
C SER A 127 -1.76 6.19 -9.44
N ALA A 128 -0.69 5.89 -8.70
CA ALA A 128 0.67 6.34 -9.03
C ALA A 128 1.15 5.78 -10.39
N PHE A 129 0.74 4.58 -10.74
CA PHE A 129 1.00 3.97 -12.06
C PHE A 129 0.04 4.43 -13.15
N GLY A 130 -0.95 5.26 -12.83
CA GLY A 130 -1.93 5.77 -13.78
C GLY A 130 -2.86 4.67 -14.34
N MET A 131 -3.11 3.59 -13.57
CA MET A 131 -3.91 2.45 -14.04
C MET A 131 -5.38 2.79 -14.30
N GLN A 132 -5.86 3.90 -13.76
CA GLN A 132 -7.24 4.36 -13.93
C GLN A 132 -7.46 5.24 -15.17
N GLN A 133 -6.42 5.53 -15.93
CA GLN A 133 -6.48 6.39 -17.12
C GLN A 133 -5.96 5.61 -18.32
N SER A 134 -6.70 5.61 -19.43
CA SER A 134 -6.23 5.03 -20.70
C SER A 134 -5.10 5.86 -21.33
N GLY A 135 -4.23 5.20 -22.09
CA GLY A 135 -3.10 5.85 -22.74
C GLY A 135 -2.10 4.89 -23.35
N PHE A 136 -0.91 5.40 -23.67
CA PHE A 136 0.22 4.58 -24.06
C PHE A 136 1.17 4.43 -22.87
N ARG A 137 1.44 3.18 -22.52
CA ARG A 137 2.45 2.79 -21.54
C ARG A 137 3.73 2.40 -22.29
N ILE A 138 4.79 3.17 -22.07
CA ILE A 138 6.08 2.99 -22.72
C ILE A 138 7.09 2.57 -21.66
N THR A 139 7.69 1.41 -21.85
CA THR A 139 8.77 0.90 -20.97
C THR A 139 10.10 1.02 -21.72
N PHE A 140 11.06 1.66 -21.10
CA PHE A 140 12.39 1.84 -21.70
C PHE A 140 13.47 1.86 -20.62
N THR A 141 14.71 1.68 -21.06
CA THR A 141 15.88 1.78 -20.20
C THR A 141 16.75 2.95 -20.61
N SER A 142 17.50 3.44 -19.65
CA SER A 142 18.53 4.46 -19.84
C SER A 142 19.74 4.13 -19.00
N VAL A 143 20.95 4.34 -19.54
CA VAL A 143 22.15 4.36 -18.73
C VAL A 143 21.98 5.46 -17.67
N GLU A 144 22.29 5.13 -16.43
CA GLU A 144 22.17 6.10 -15.33
C GLU A 144 23.31 7.12 -15.45
N SER A 145 22.94 8.37 -15.72
CA SER A 145 23.85 9.50 -15.74
C SER A 145 23.08 10.78 -15.39
N GLU A 146 23.78 11.77 -14.90
CA GLU A 146 23.20 13.08 -14.62
C GLU A 146 22.49 13.65 -15.85
N GLY A 147 21.37 14.33 -15.63
CA GLY A 147 20.60 15.02 -16.67
C GLY A 147 19.67 14.10 -17.50
N ARG A 148 19.65 12.78 -17.32
CA ARG A 148 18.81 11.88 -18.15
C ARG A 148 17.32 12.15 -18.01
N ILE A 149 16.84 12.41 -16.80
CA ILE A 149 15.44 12.78 -16.56
C ILE A 149 15.11 14.14 -17.15
N GLY A 150 16.05 15.11 -17.06
CA GLY A 150 15.93 16.40 -17.75
C GLY A 150 15.78 16.24 -19.25
N ARG A 151 16.62 15.40 -19.88
CA ARG A 151 16.52 15.09 -21.32
C ARG A 151 15.18 14.45 -21.69
N LEU A 152 14.67 13.55 -20.88
CA LEU A 152 13.32 12.99 -21.05
C LEU A 152 12.25 14.08 -20.98
N GLY A 153 12.38 15.03 -20.04
CA GLY A 153 11.46 16.17 -19.91
C GLY A 153 11.44 17.05 -21.15
N GLU A 154 12.61 17.37 -21.74
CA GLU A 154 12.69 18.13 -22.98
C GLU A 154 11.98 17.46 -24.17
N ILE A 155 12.08 16.12 -24.25
CA ILE A 155 11.39 15.37 -25.32
C ILE A 155 9.88 15.36 -25.08
N ILE A 156 9.44 15.14 -23.82
CA ILE A 156 8.02 15.20 -23.45
C ILE A 156 7.43 16.60 -23.82
N GLU A 157 8.13 17.65 -23.51
CA GLU A 157 7.73 19.04 -23.85
C GLU A 157 7.69 19.27 -25.35
N LYS A 158 8.74 18.89 -26.07
CA LYS A 158 8.85 19.01 -27.54
C LYS A 158 7.66 18.39 -28.26
N TYR A 159 7.22 17.22 -27.81
CA TYR A 159 6.08 16.49 -28.39
C TYR A 159 4.74 16.83 -27.70
N LYS A 160 4.78 17.73 -26.70
CA LYS A 160 3.60 18.16 -25.92
C LYS A 160 2.83 16.98 -25.35
N GLU A 161 3.57 15.94 -24.88
CA GLU A 161 2.93 14.77 -24.30
C GLU A 161 2.31 15.10 -22.94
N SER A 162 1.12 14.54 -22.68
CA SER A 162 0.46 14.67 -21.39
C SER A 162 0.81 13.43 -20.54
N VAL A 163 1.71 13.63 -19.57
CA VAL A 163 2.15 12.56 -18.68
C VAL A 163 1.04 12.19 -17.71
N VAL A 164 0.69 10.91 -17.67
CA VAL A 164 -0.24 10.30 -16.70
C VAL A 164 0.55 9.78 -15.51
N SER A 165 1.64 9.06 -15.76
CA SER A 165 2.56 8.58 -14.73
C SER A 165 3.98 8.46 -15.25
N LEU A 166 4.94 8.60 -14.35
CA LEU A 166 6.36 8.37 -14.61
C LEU A 166 6.95 7.65 -13.39
N VAL A 167 7.36 6.42 -13.57
CA VAL A 167 7.92 5.59 -12.52
C VAL A 167 9.28 5.06 -12.95
N THR A 168 10.25 5.11 -12.05
CA THR A 168 11.60 4.59 -12.28
C THR A 168 11.86 3.42 -11.35
N PHE A 169 12.56 2.40 -11.87
CA PHE A 169 12.96 1.23 -11.12
C PHE A 169 14.49 1.11 -11.17
N ASP A 170 15.10 0.95 -10.00
CA ASP A 170 16.52 0.62 -9.90
C ASP A 170 16.68 -0.88 -10.18
N GLU A 171 17.53 -1.20 -11.14
CA GLU A 171 17.97 -2.58 -11.35
C GLU A 171 19.31 -2.73 -10.63
N THR A 172 19.31 -3.36 -9.46
CA THR A 172 20.42 -3.41 -8.48
C THR A 172 21.78 -3.85 -9.01
N ASP A 173 21.85 -4.52 -10.16
CA ASP A 173 23.10 -5.03 -10.74
C ASP A 173 23.50 -4.34 -12.06
N LYS A 174 22.82 -3.26 -12.45
CA LYS A 174 23.05 -2.65 -13.77
C LYS A 174 23.18 -1.14 -13.65
N VAL A 175 24.13 -0.58 -14.36
CA VAL A 175 24.30 0.86 -14.61
C VAL A 175 23.13 1.37 -15.50
N VAL A 176 21.95 0.77 -15.35
CA VAL A 176 20.79 1.00 -16.21
C VAL A 176 19.54 1.14 -15.34
N ARG A 177 18.83 2.23 -15.53
CA ARG A 177 17.56 2.48 -14.90
C ARG A 177 16.41 2.13 -15.85
N ARG A 178 15.43 1.38 -15.37
CA ARG A 178 14.18 1.16 -16.10
C ARG A 178 13.20 2.28 -15.79
N ILE A 179 12.58 2.79 -16.83
CA ILE A 179 11.59 3.86 -16.76
C ILE A 179 10.30 3.36 -17.40
N VAL A 180 9.18 3.57 -16.72
CA VAL A 180 7.83 3.35 -17.23
C VAL A 180 7.15 4.70 -17.29
N LEU A 181 6.87 5.15 -18.50
CA LEU A 181 6.16 6.39 -18.79
C LEU A 181 4.78 6.07 -19.36
N LYS A 182 3.73 6.61 -18.76
CA LYS A 182 2.39 6.56 -19.32
C LYS A 182 1.98 7.95 -19.77
N VAL A 183 1.55 8.07 -21.02
CA VAL A 183 1.09 9.32 -21.62
C VAL A 183 -0.34 9.16 -22.14
N LYS A 184 -1.10 10.25 -22.20
CA LYS A 184 -2.43 10.24 -22.81
C LYS A 184 -2.33 9.85 -24.28
N LYS A 185 -3.36 9.14 -24.77
CA LYS A 185 -3.42 8.68 -26.16
C LYS A 185 -3.37 9.83 -27.15
N LYS A 186 -2.42 9.76 -28.11
CA LYS A 186 -2.23 10.69 -29.24
C LYS A 186 -1.70 9.95 -30.46
N ASN A 187 -1.94 10.53 -31.65
CA ASN A 187 -1.54 9.92 -32.93
C ASN A 187 -0.05 10.08 -33.29
N ASN A 188 0.77 10.62 -32.39
CA ASN A 188 2.21 10.90 -32.62
C ASN A 188 3.15 9.97 -31.88
N ILE A 189 2.63 8.88 -31.31
CA ILE A 189 3.41 7.97 -30.42
C ILE A 189 4.67 7.42 -31.12
N ASP A 190 4.58 7.04 -32.39
CA ASP A 190 5.73 6.52 -33.15
C ASP A 190 6.86 7.57 -33.33
N LYS A 191 6.48 8.84 -33.51
CA LYS A 191 7.46 9.93 -33.61
C LYS A 191 8.12 10.22 -32.26
N PHE A 192 7.32 10.17 -31.21
CA PHE A 192 7.79 10.38 -29.86
C PHE A 192 8.77 9.27 -29.42
N THR A 193 8.42 8.01 -29.64
CA THR A 193 9.28 6.86 -29.27
C THR A 193 10.57 6.81 -30.07
N LYS A 194 10.52 7.12 -31.39
CA LYS A 194 11.73 7.26 -32.21
C LYS A 194 12.67 8.38 -31.70
N GLU A 195 12.11 9.47 -31.19
CA GLU A 195 12.95 10.53 -30.59
C GLU A 195 13.60 10.09 -29.27
N LEU A 196 12.88 9.31 -28.45
CA LEU A 196 13.45 8.69 -27.26
C LEU A 196 14.66 7.81 -27.64
N GLU A 197 14.52 6.92 -28.66
CA GLU A 197 15.60 6.07 -29.11
C GLU A 197 16.82 6.88 -29.62
N LYS A 198 16.60 7.91 -30.45
CA LYS A 198 17.65 8.81 -30.93
C LYS A 198 18.39 9.52 -29.79
N SER A 199 17.70 9.74 -28.66
CA SER A 199 18.25 10.37 -27.47
C SER A 199 18.91 9.39 -26.50
N GLY A 200 19.07 8.11 -26.91
CA GLY A 200 19.79 7.09 -26.16
C GLY A 200 18.94 6.40 -25.09
N PHE A 201 17.60 6.46 -25.19
CA PHE A 201 16.69 5.61 -24.43
C PHE A 201 16.42 4.34 -25.25
N ARG A 202 16.52 3.17 -24.63
CA ARG A 202 16.24 1.91 -25.29
C ARG A 202 14.80 1.49 -24.98
N ILE A 203 13.92 1.54 -25.98
CA ILE A 203 12.52 1.10 -25.84
C ILE A 203 12.51 -0.43 -25.65
N LEU A 204 11.76 -0.89 -24.65
CA LEU A 204 11.54 -2.30 -24.36
C LEU A 204 10.15 -2.75 -24.78
N ASP A 205 9.15 -1.89 -24.54
CA ASP A 205 7.76 -2.22 -24.78
C ASP A 205 6.89 -0.96 -24.93
N ILE A 206 5.86 -1.04 -25.76
CA ILE A 206 4.83 -0.03 -25.93
C ILE A 206 3.49 -0.75 -25.92
N THR A 207 2.67 -0.46 -24.92
CA THR A 207 1.33 -1.05 -24.77
C THR A 207 0.29 0.07 -24.75
N GLU A 208 -0.80 -0.12 -25.45
CA GLU A 208 -1.98 0.74 -25.42
C GLU A 208 -3.03 0.10 -24.51
N ASP A 209 -3.58 0.84 -23.55
CA ASP A 209 -4.62 0.40 -22.62
C ASP A 209 -5.76 1.45 -22.45
#